data_c310a330148cfdfcf18e5cf160a5eeff
#
_entry.id   c310a330148cfdfcf18e5cf160a5eeff
#
_cell.length_a   1.000
_cell.length_b   1.000
_cell.length_c   1.000
_cell.angle_alpha   90.00
_cell.angle_beta   90.00
_cell.angle_gamma   90.00
#
_symmetry.space_group_name_H-M   'P 1'
#
loop_
_entity.id
_entity.type
_entity.pdbx_description
1 polymer ?
#
loop_
_entity_poly.entity_id
_entity_poly.type
_entity_poly.pdbx_seq_one_letter_code
_entity_poly.pdbx_strand_id
1 'polypeptide(L)'
;MNTYDIARVAHEINRAYCHAIGDHSQAAWEESPEWQQTSAIKGVSFHLNNPDADPESFHNEWLKEKKATGWKYGHVKDADKKEHPCYMPYDSLPQDQKVKDYLFRAVIHTLK
;
A
#
# COMPACT_ATOMS: atom_id res chain seq x y z
N MET A 1 -2.16 -19.59 1.50
CA MET A 1 -3.03 -18.56 2.11
C MET A 1 -3.75 -17.84 0.99
N ASN A 2 -5.03 -17.52 1.15
CA ASN A 2 -5.77 -16.85 0.07
C ASN A 2 -5.43 -15.35 0.00
N THR A 3 -5.86 -14.72 -1.10
CA THR A 3 -5.56 -13.30 -1.36
C THR A 3 -6.02 -12.37 -0.25
N TYR A 4 -7.22 -12.59 0.29
CA TYR A 4 -7.75 -11.77 1.39
C TYR A 4 -6.86 -11.89 2.64
N ASP A 5 -6.48 -13.10 3.01
CA ASP A 5 -5.66 -13.32 4.21
C ASP A 5 -4.26 -12.73 4.06
N ILE A 6 -3.67 -12.85 2.86
CA ILE A 6 -2.37 -12.23 2.56
C ILE A 6 -2.48 -10.70 2.69
N ALA A 7 -3.54 -10.12 2.15
CA ALA A 7 -3.77 -8.68 2.22
C ALA A 7 -3.90 -8.21 3.67
N ARG A 8 -4.62 -8.96 4.49
CA ARG A 8 -4.76 -8.64 5.92
C ARG A 8 -3.42 -8.68 6.65
N VAL A 9 -2.62 -9.72 6.41
CA VAL A 9 -1.28 -9.83 7.02
C VAL A 9 -0.40 -8.67 6.57
N ALA A 10 -0.40 -8.36 5.28
CA ALA A 10 0.39 -7.25 4.73
C ALA A 10 -0.02 -5.92 5.35
N HIS A 11 -1.33 -5.70 5.51
CA HIS A 11 -1.84 -4.48 6.14
C HIS A 11 -1.35 -4.34 7.58
N GLU A 12 -1.43 -5.43 8.37
CA GLU A 12 -1.02 -5.39 9.77
C GLU A 12 0.49 -5.20 9.91
N ILE A 13 1.29 -5.76 9.02
CA ILE A 13 2.73 -5.53 8.99
C ILE A 13 3.03 -4.07 8.65
N ASN A 14 2.36 -3.52 7.65
CA ASN A 14 2.51 -2.11 7.29
C ASN A 14 2.08 -1.19 8.44
N ARG A 15 1.00 -1.54 9.12
CA ARG A 15 0.53 -0.79 10.29
C ARG A 15 1.58 -0.78 11.40
N ALA A 16 2.18 -1.92 11.69
CA ALA A 16 3.25 -2.02 12.68
C ALA A 16 4.47 -1.18 12.27
N TYR A 17 4.86 -1.24 11.01
CA TYR A 17 5.96 -0.44 10.48
C TYR A 17 5.67 1.06 10.61
N CYS A 18 4.48 1.49 10.18
CA CYS A 18 4.06 2.89 10.31
C CYS A 18 4.13 3.35 11.76
N HIS A 19 3.62 2.55 12.68
CA HIS A 19 3.66 2.86 14.11
C HIS A 19 5.10 3.06 14.59
N ALA A 20 6.01 2.19 14.14
CA ALA A 20 7.42 2.26 14.53
C ALA A 20 8.12 3.55 14.07
N ILE A 21 7.70 4.12 12.93
CA ILE A 21 8.26 5.38 12.41
C ILE A 21 7.45 6.62 12.84
N GLY A 22 6.51 6.44 13.76
CA GLY A 22 5.74 7.56 14.31
C GLY A 22 4.43 7.88 13.61
N ASP A 23 4.02 7.08 12.64
CA ASP A 23 2.74 7.26 11.94
C ASP A 23 1.68 6.36 12.56
N HIS A 24 0.75 6.96 13.31
CA HIS A 24 -0.31 6.24 14.02
C HIS A 24 -1.66 6.33 13.27
N SER A 25 -1.64 6.69 11.99
CA SER A 25 -2.86 6.92 11.21
C SER A 25 -3.53 5.65 10.69
N GLN A 26 -2.85 4.49 10.75
CA GLN A 26 -3.37 3.25 10.21
C GLN A 26 -4.29 2.55 11.21
N ALA A 27 -5.52 2.26 10.80
CA ALA A 27 -6.47 1.48 11.58
C ALA A 27 -6.16 -0.02 11.45
N ALA A 28 -6.69 -0.84 12.38
CA ALA A 28 -6.66 -2.28 12.23
C ALA A 28 -7.42 -2.69 10.96
N TRP A 29 -7.08 -3.84 10.41
CA TRP A 29 -7.68 -4.29 9.13
C TRP A 29 -9.22 -4.26 9.19
N GLU A 30 -9.82 -4.79 10.25
CA GLU A 30 -11.28 -4.88 10.40
C GLU A 30 -11.96 -3.52 10.48
N GLU A 31 -11.22 -2.48 10.88
CA GLU A 31 -11.70 -1.11 11.00
C GLU A 31 -11.34 -0.24 9.81
N SER A 32 -10.54 -0.77 8.88
CA SER A 32 -10.13 -0.04 7.69
C SER A 32 -11.30 0.14 6.72
N PRO A 33 -11.39 1.29 6.04
CA PRO A 33 -12.47 1.48 5.07
C PRO A 33 -12.37 0.47 3.92
N GLU A 34 -13.52 0.16 3.32
CA GLU A 34 -13.60 -0.82 2.24
C GLU A 34 -12.67 -0.49 1.06
N TRP A 35 -12.55 0.78 0.71
CA TRP A 35 -11.66 1.17 -0.39
C TRP A 35 -10.20 0.81 -0.11
N GLN A 36 -9.77 0.89 1.15
CA GLN A 36 -8.40 0.55 1.54
C GLN A 36 -8.19 -0.96 1.50
N GLN A 37 -9.15 -1.74 1.99
CA GLN A 37 -9.11 -3.19 1.92
C GLN A 37 -9.07 -3.67 0.47
N THR A 38 -9.92 -3.10 -0.38
CA THR A 38 -9.97 -3.42 -1.81
C THR A 38 -8.64 -3.11 -2.49
N SER A 39 -8.04 -1.96 -2.18
CA SER A 39 -6.75 -1.56 -2.73
C SER A 39 -5.65 -2.56 -2.34
N ALA A 40 -5.63 -2.99 -1.09
CA ALA A 40 -4.65 -3.99 -0.62
C ALA A 40 -4.83 -5.33 -1.33
N ILE A 41 -6.07 -5.78 -1.50
CA ILE A 41 -6.37 -7.04 -2.19
C ILE A 41 -5.94 -6.96 -3.66
N LYS A 42 -6.20 -5.85 -4.33
CA LYS A 42 -5.73 -5.62 -5.71
C LYS A 42 -4.20 -5.65 -5.79
N GLY A 43 -3.52 -5.07 -4.81
CA GLY A 43 -2.07 -5.08 -4.75
C GLY A 43 -1.51 -6.49 -4.60
N VAL A 44 -2.13 -7.33 -3.78
CA VAL A 44 -1.75 -8.74 -3.65
C VAL A 44 -1.94 -9.46 -4.98
N SER A 45 -3.09 -9.30 -5.61
CA SER A 45 -3.38 -9.91 -6.92
C SER A 45 -2.37 -9.47 -7.98
N PHE A 46 -1.97 -8.18 -7.97
CA PHE A 46 -0.96 -7.67 -8.90
C PHE A 46 0.35 -8.44 -8.77
N HIS A 47 0.85 -8.61 -7.54
CA HIS A 47 2.11 -9.35 -7.33
C HIS A 47 1.99 -10.83 -7.64
N LEU A 48 0.84 -11.45 -7.36
CA LEU A 48 0.62 -12.86 -7.71
C LEU A 48 0.61 -13.07 -9.21
N ASN A 49 0.07 -12.12 -9.97
CA ASN A 49 0.01 -12.18 -11.43
C ASN A 49 1.28 -11.68 -12.11
N ASN A 50 2.13 -10.96 -11.38
CA ASN A 50 3.37 -10.36 -11.88
C ASN A 50 4.51 -10.65 -10.90
N PRO A 51 4.93 -11.92 -10.77
CA PRO A 51 5.89 -12.32 -9.72
C PRO A 51 7.26 -11.66 -9.85
N ASP A 52 7.60 -11.17 -11.04
CA ASP A 52 8.88 -10.48 -11.27
C ASP A 52 8.79 -8.96 -11.05
N ALA A 53 7.61 -8.43 -10.75
CA ALA A 53 7.44 -7.00 -10.51
C ALA A 53 8.20 -6.59 -9.24
N ASP A 54 8.99 -5.52 -9.36
CA ASP A 54 9.75 -4.95 -8.25
C ASP A 54 8.90 -3.94 -7.44
N PRO A 55 9.43 -3.41 -6.33
CA PRO A 55 8.69 -2.42 -5.55
C PRO A 55 8.31 -1.17 -6.33
N GLU A 56 9.16 -0.70 -7.25
CA GLU A 56 8.85 0.46 -8.09
C GLU A 56 7.65 0.18 -9.00
N SER A 57 7.62 -0.98 -9.63
CA SER A 57 6.50 -1.39 -10.50
C SER A 57 5.19 -1.43 -9.72
N PHE A 58 5.22 -1.91 -8.49
CA PHE A 58 4.03 -1.92 -7.63
C PHE A 58 3.59 -0.50 -7.30
N HIS A 59 4.50 0.38 -6.95
CA HIS A 59 4.17 1.78 -6.67
C HIS A 59 3.53 2.46 -7.89
N ASN A 60 4.07 2.20 -9.08
CA ASN A 60 3.52 2.73 -10.32
C ASN A 60 2.09 2.25 -10.56
N GLU A 61 1.78 0.99 -10.25
CA GLU A 61 0.43 0.46 -10.35
C GLU A 61 -0.51 1.13 -9.33
N TRP A 62 -0.02 1.34 -8.11
CA TRP A 62 -0.76 2.08 -7.08
C TRP A 62 -1.07 3.51 -7.52
N LEU A 63 -0.10 4.21 -8.12
CA LEU A 63 -0.31 5.56 -8.65
C LEU A 63 -1.39 5.57 -9.73
N LYS A 64 -1.36 4.58 -10.61
CA LYS A 64 -2.35 4.45 -11.69
C LYS A 64 -3.76 4.30 -11.13
N GLU A 65 -3.93 3.46 -10.11
CA GLU A 65 -5.22 3.27 -9.45
C GLU A 65 -5.67 4.56 -8.76
N LYS A 66 -4.78 5.24 -8.06
CA LYS A 66 -5.11 6.48 -7.36
C LYS A 66 -5.50 7.59 -8.34
N LYS A 67 -4.79 7.70 -9.46
CA LYS A 67 -5.13 8.64 -10.52
C LYS A 67 -6.53 8.35 -11.08
N ALA A 68 -6.84 7.09 -11.34
CA ALA A 68 -8.13 6.69 -11.90
C ALA A 68 -9.30 7.00 -10.96
N THR A 69 -9.07 7.03 -9.65
CA THR A 69 -10.08 7.30 -8.63
C THR A 69 -10.07 8.73 -8.12
N GLY A 70 -9.29 9.62 -8.75
CA GLY A 70 -9.33 11.05 -8.48
C GLY A 70 -8.45 11.55 -7.34
N TRP A 71 -7.47 10.75 -6.92
CA TRP A 71 -6.53 11.16 -5.88
C TRP A 71 -5.49 12.14 -6.42
N LYS A 72 -4.95 12.94 -5.53
CA LYS A 72 -3.87 13.89 -5.83
C LYS A 72 -2.91 13.97 -4.65
N TYR A 73 -1.77 14.62 -4.86
CA TYR A 73 -0.81 14.85 -3.79
C TYR A 73 -1.42 15.78 -2.73
N GLY A 74 -1.21 15.42 -1.47
CA GLY A 74 -1.52 16.27 -0.32
C GLY A 74 -0.51 16.00 0.76
N HIS A 75 -0.15 17.04 1.52
CA HIS A 75 0.87 16.94 2.55
C HIS A 75 0.47 15.99 3.69
N VAL A 76 -0.82 15.86 3.93
CA VAL A 76 -1.40 14.96 4.94
C VAL A 76 -2.39 14.04 4.25
N LYS A 77 -2.40 12.75 4.62
CA LYS A 77 -3.35 11.80 4.09
C LYS A 77 -4.77 12.20 4.49
N ASP A 78 -5.64 12.39 3.50
CA ASP A 78 -7.02 12.81 3.70
C ASP A 78 -7.92 12.09 2.67
N ALA A 79 -8.63 11.06 3.12
CA ALA A 79 -9.48 10.26 2.24
C ALA A 79 -10.68 11.05 1.72
N ASP A 80 -11.20 12.00 2.49
CA ASP A 80 -12.34 12.81 2.07
C ASP A 80 -11.97 13.73 0.92
N LYS A 81 -10.78 14.30 0.96
CA LYS A 81 -10.25 15.15 -0.12
C LYS A 81 -9.52 14.35 -1.18
N LYS A 82 -9.31 13.05 -0.97
CA LYS A 82 -8.51 12.17 -1.83
C LYS A 82 -7.10 12.73 -2.04
N GLU A 83 -6.45 13.06 -0.93
CA GLU A 83 -5.07 13.54 -0.91
C GLU A 83 -4.17 12.55 -0.21
N HIS A 84 -2.98 12.34 -0.75
CA HIS A 84 -2.03 11.38 -0.18
C HIS A 84 -0.59 11.89 -0.34
N PRO A 85 0.23 11.86 0.73
CA PRO A 85 1.60 12.33 0.67
C PRO A 85 2.53 11.45 -0.17
N CYS A 86 2.16 10.19 -0.42
CA CYS A 86 2.94 9.29 -1.27
C CYS A 86 2.52 9.33 -2.74
N TYR A 87 1.58 10.21 -3.12
CA TYR A 87 1.16 10.37 -4.51
C TYR A 87 2.21 11.20 -5.25
N MET A 88 3.30 10.52 -5.62
CA MET A 88 4.44 11.08 -6.34
C MET A 88 5.21 9.95 -7.01
N PRO A 89 6.09 10.26 -7.99
CA PRO A 89 6.93 9.22 -8.60
C PRO A 89 7.77 8.50 -7.55
N TYR A 90 8.03 7.20 -7.79
CA TYR A 90 8.76 6.36 -6.85
C TYR A 90 10.09 6.98 -6.42
N ASP A 91 10.86 7.53 -7.38
CA ASP A 91 12.16 8.13 -7.09
C ASP A 91 12.09 9.34 -6.16
N SER A 92 10.92 9.96 -6.06
CA SER A 92 10.69 11.11 -5.18
C SER A 92 10.29 10.73 -3.77
N LEU A 93 9.97 9.44 -3.53
CA LEU A 93 9.57 8.98 -2.21
C LEU A 93 10.75 9.00 -1.24
N PRO A 94 10.54 9.44 0.02
CA PRO A 94 11.53 9.22 1.07
C PRO A 94 11.79 7.73 1.28
N GLN A 95 12.98 7.38 1.76
CA GLN A 95 13.35 5.99 1.96
C GLN A 95 12.40 5.25 2.91
N ASP A 96 11.92 5.92 3.96
CA ASP A 96 10.98 5.32 4.91
C ASP A 96 9.63 4.99 4.27
N GLN A 97 9.27 5.62 3.16
CA GLN A 97 8.05 5.30 2.42
C GLN A 97 8.31 4.20 1.38
N LYS A 98 9.48 4.20 0.75
CA LYS A 98 9.87 3.12 -0.17
C LYS A 98 9.89 1.76 0.52
N VAL A 99 10.27 1.71 1.78
CA VAL A 99 10.33 0.47 2.58
C VAL A 99 8.97 -0.25 2.58
N LYS A 100 7.87 0.49 2.59
CA LYS A 100 6.52 -0.11 2.59
C LYS A 100 6.29 -1.02 1.39
N ASP A 101 6.76 -0.61 0.22
CA ASP A 101 6.58 -1.41 -1.01
C ASP A 101 7.45 -2.67 -0.98
N TYR A 102 8.64 -2.60 -0.39
CA TYR A 102 9.50 -3.77 -0.18
C TYR A 102 8.84 -4.76 0.78
N LEU A 103 8.31 -4.27 1.90
CA LEU A 103 7.64 -5.12 2.89
C LEU A 103 6.41 -5.80 2.30
N PHE A 104 5.60 -5.06 1.57
CA PHE A 104 4.39 -5.58 0.94
C PHE A 104 4.72 -6.75 0.00
N ARG A 105 5.69 -6.54 -0.88
CA ARG A 105 6.15 -7.56 -1.81
C ARG A 105 6.69 -8.79 -1.08
N ALA A 106 7.52 -8.58 -0.06
CA ALA A 106 8.11 -9.69 0.70
C ALA A 106 7.05 -10.57 1.37
N VAL A 107 6.02 -9.94 1.96
CA VAL A 107 4.92 -10.67 2.60
C VAL A 107 4.21 -11.56 1.57
N ILE A 108 3.88 -10.99 0.42
CA ILE A 108 3.15 -11.73 -0.62
C ILE A 108 3.96 -12.92 -1.11
N HIS A 109 5.24 -12.72 -1.41
CA HIS A 109 6.10 -13.79 -1.90
C HIS A 109 6.35 -14.87 -0.85
N THR A 110 6.29 -14.53 0.42
CA THR A 110 6.46 -15.50 1.52
C THR A 110 5.20 -16.33 1.76
N LEU A 111 4.03 -15.71 1.64
CA LEU A 111 2.75 -16.34 2.01
C LEU A 111 1.97 -16.93 0.84
N LYS A 112 2.38 -16.67 -0.39
CA LYS A 112 1.71 -17.20 -1.59
C LYS A 112 1.76 -18.72 -1.70
#